data_ed2e25a8119f0df1842af5570fd5a6df
#
_entry.id   ed2e25a8119f0df1842af5570fd5a6df
#
_cell.length_a   1.000
_cell.length_b   1.000
_cell.length_c   1.000
_cell.angle_alpha   90.00
_cell.angle_beta   90.00
_cell.angle_gamma   90.00
#
_symmetry.space_group_name_H-M   'P 1'
#
loop_
_entity.id
_entity.type
_entity.pdbx_description
1 polymer ?
#
loop_
_entity_poly.entity_id
_entity_poly.type
_entity_poly.pdbx_seq_one_letter_code
_entity_poly.pdbx_strand_id
1 'polypeptide(L)'
;RQRIEAVFRYGIITGLCEHNPAVSLKGALTPQRKKPQAALAPEELPEFLRRLEVYEGHRLTQLAMRFMLLTFVRTTELRHAEWKEFRLEGKNPIWIIPPERMKMRREHQVPLARQTLEVLDRVREFSAEEILVFPGQQNPNRPMSENTLLYALYRMGYHSRATTHGFRSTASTILNESGRWHPDAIERQ
;
A
#
# COMPACT_ATOMS: atom_id res chain seq x y z
N ARG A 1 22.87 -9.80 8.46
CA ARG A 1 23.86 -8.97 9.12
C ARG A 1 23.20 -7.88 9.96
N GLN A 2 22.40 -6.97 9.37
CA GLN A 2 21.78 -5.81 10.08
C GLN A 2 21.01 -6.20 11.33
N ARG A 3 20.22 -7.29 11.29
CA ARG A 3 19.48 -7.78 12.47
C ARG A 3 20.41 -8.29 13.56
N ILE A 4 21.45 -9.04 13.20
CA ILE A 4 22.46 -9.54 14.14
C ILE A 4 23.21 -8.37 14.77
N GLU A 5 23.63 -7.39 13.96
CA GLU A 5 24.27 -6.15 14.42
C GLU A 5 23.41 -5.39 15.44
N ALA A 6 22.09 -5.30 15.21
CA ALA A 6 21.17 -4.66 16.14
C ALA A 6 21.07 -5.41 17.48
N VAL A 7 21.04 -6.75 17.45
CA VAL A 7 21.00 -7.58 18.67
C VAL A 7 22.27 -7.37 19.50
N PHE A 8 23.45 -7.44 18.89
CA PHE A 8 24.71 -7.21 19.59
C PHE A 8 24.83 -5.77 20.10
N ARG A 9 24.36 -4.79 19.35
CA ARG A 9 24.32 -3.40 19.81
C ARG A 9 23.46 -3.26 21.08
N TYR A 10 22.31 -3.90 21.11
CA TYR A 10 21.48 -3.95 22.31
C TYR A 10 22.21 -4.65 23.46
N GLY A 11 22.87 -5.79 23.21
CA GLY A 11 23.64 -6.52 24.21
C GLY A 11 24.78 -5.67 24.82
N ILE A 12 25.47 -4.86 24.01
CA ILE A 12 26.51 -3.93 24.50
C ILE A 12 25.88 -2.84 25.39
N ILE A 13 24.77 -2.23 24.96
CA ILE A 13 24.08 -1.17 25.72
C ILE A 13 23.58 -1.71 27.09
N THR A 14 23.17 -2.96 27.13
CA THR A 14 22.67 -3.62 28.36
C THR A 14 23.76 -4.33 29.17
N GLY A 15 25.03 -4.25 28.74
CA GLY A 15 26.16 -4.90 29.44
C GLY A 15 26.20 -6.43 29.30
N LEU A 16 25.45 -7.02 28.39
CA LEU A 16 25.41 -8.48 28.16
C LEU A 16 26.55 -8.98 27.27
N CYS A 17 27.18 -8.10 26.51
CA CYS A 17 28.38 -8.42 25.72
C CYS A 17 29.23 -7.17 25.52
N GLU A 18 30.55 -7.36 25.25
CA GLU A 18 31.51 -6.26 25.08
C GLU A 18 31.73 -5.92 23.60
N HIS A 19 31.50 -6.87 22.70
CA HIS A 19 31.87 -6.73 21.29
C HIS A 19 30.70 -7.07 20.38
N ASN A 20 30.68 -6.38 19.21
CA ASN A 20 29.74 -6.67 18.13
C ASN A 20 30.47 -7.30 16.93
N PRO A 21 30.51 -8.64 16.80
CA PRO A 21 31.21 -9.30 15.70
C PRO A 21 30.62 -9.05 14.32
N ALA A 22 29.37 -8.56 14.26
CA ALA A 22 28.71 -8.29 12.99
C ALA A 22 29.18 -6.99 12.31
N VAL A 23 29.88 -6.11 13.02
CA VAL A 23 30.42 -4.86 12.46
C VAL A 23 31.50 -5.16 11.42
N SER A 24 32.43 -6.06 11.71
CA SER A 24 33.50 -6.46 10.79
C SER A 24 33.04 -7.15 9.51
N LEU A 25 31.77 -7.63 9.51
CA LEU A 25 31.13 -8.21 8.32
C LEU A 25 30.56 -7.15 7.35
N LYS A 26 30.79 -5.87 7.61
CA LYS A 26 30.39 -4.81 6.68
C LYS A 26 31.27 -4.89 5.41
N GLY A 27 30.62 -5.14 4.26
CA GLY A 27 31.33 -5.33 2.99
C GLY A 27 31.75 -6.77 2.68
N ALA A 28 31.76 -7.68 3.67
CA ALA A 28 32.15 -9.10 3.45
C ALA A 28 31.10 -9.90 2.67
N LEU A 29 29.82 -9.47 2.71
CA LEU A 29 28.73 -10.11 1.97
C LEU A 29 28.44 -9.35 0.68
N THR A 30 28.41 -10.06 -0.43
CA THR A 30 27.97 -9.48 -1.71
C THR A 30 26.55 -8.91 -1.55
N PRO A 31 26.32 -7.65 -1.90
CA PRO A 31 25.00 -7.07 -1.82
C PRO A 31 24.02 -7.88 -2.69
N GLN A 32 22.94 -8.35 -2.08
CA GLN A 32 21.88 -8.99 -2.86
C GLN A 32 21.27 -7.96 -3.83
N ARG A 33 21.28 -8.27 -5.12
CA ARG A 33 20.62 -7.44 -6.12
C ARG A 33 19.12 -7.37 -5.76
N LYS A 34 18.66 -6.18 -5.40
CA LYS A 34 17.23 -5.95 -5.19
C LYS A 34 16.52 -6.13 -6.53
N LYS A 35 15.70 -7.16 -6.64
CA LYS A 35 14.77 -7.26 -7.76
C LYS A 35 13.66 -6.23 -7.55
N PRO A 36 13.25 -5.48 -8.59
CA PRO A 36 12.06 -4.65 -8.51
C PRO A 36 10.86 -5.49 -8.07
N GLN A 37 9.92 -4.87 -7.38
CA GLN A 37 8.66 -5.54 -7.04
C GLN A 37 7.94 -5.90 -8.34
N ALA A 38 7.36 -7.11 -8.39
CA ALA A 38 6.57 -7.51 -9.54
C ALA A 38 5.41 -6.53 -9.74
N ALA A 39 5.35 -5.94 -10.91
CA ALA A 39 4.37 -4.93 -11.32
C ALA A 39 3.69 -5.39 -12.61
N LEU A 40 2.40 -5.06 -12.77
CA LEU A 40 1.67 -5.34 -13.99
C LEU A 40 2.20 -4.45 -15.12
N ALA A 41 2.37 -5.01 -16.29
CA ALA A 41 2.55 -4.21 -17.49
C ALA A 41 1.24 -3.46 -17.82
N PRO A 42 1.32 -2.27 -18.44
CA PRO A 42 0.11 -1.50 -18.82
C PRO A 42 -0.90 -2.32 -19.61
N GLU A 43 -0.44 -3.19 -20.50
CA GLU A 43 -1.24 -4.05 -21.37
C GLU A 43 -2.02 -5.12 -20.57
N GLU A 44 -1.56 -5.48 -19.39
CA GLU A 44 -2.20 -6.46 -18.52
C GLU A 44 -3.36 -5.87 -17.69
N LEU A 45 -3.45 -4.54 -17.58
CA LEU A 45 -4.47 -3.87 -16.76
C LEU A 45 -5.91 -4.19 -17.17
N PRO A 46 -6.29 -4.21 -18.46
CA PRO A 46 -7.66 -4.54 -18.83
C PRO A 46 -8.09 -5.94 -18.38
N GLU A 47 -7.20 -6.92 -18.52
CA GLU A 47 -7.46 -8.28 -18.04
C GLU A 47 -7.50 -8.36 -16.53
N PHE A 48 -6.60 -7.65 -15.85
CA PHE A 48 -6.60 -7.56 -14.39
C PHE A 48 -7.92 -6.98 -13.86
N LEU A 49 -8.41 -5.90 -14.46
CA LEU A 49 -9.67 -5.28 -14.05
C LEU A 49 -10.86 -6.19 -14.28
N ARG A 50 -10.90 -6.95 -15.39
CA ARG A 50 -11.95 -7.97 -15.62
C ARG A 50 -11.93 -9.05 -14.54
N ARG A 51 -10.76 -9.57 -14.19
CA ARG A 51 -10.63 -10.57 -13.11
C ARG A 51 -11.00 -10.01 -11.75
N LEU A 52 -10.66 -8.76 -11.49
CA LEU A 52 -11.06 -8.07 -10.27
C LEU A 52 -12.59 -7.92 -10.18
N GLU A 53 -13.27 -7.66 -11.29
CA GLU A 53 -14.74 -7.52 -11.31
C GLU A 53 -15.45 -8.82 -10.94
N VAL A 54 -14.93 -9.96 -11.37
CA VAL A 54 -15.48 -11.30 -11.09
C VAL A 54 -14.80 -11.97 -9.90
N TYR A 55 -14.10 -11.21 -9.06
CA TYR A 55 -13.41 -11.78 -7.89
C TYR A 55 -14.41 -12.37 -6.88
N GLU A 56 -14.33 -13.67 -6.65
CA GLU A 56 -15.25 -14.44 -5.79
C GLU A 56 -14.95 -14.32 -4.28
N GLY A 57 -13.95 -13.56 -3.88
CA GLY A 57 -13.64 -13.35 -2.47
C GLY A 57 -14.51 -12.26 -1.84
N HIS A 58 -14.14 -11.85 -0.63
CA HIS A 58 -14.90 -10.86 0.12
C HIS A 58 -15.01 -9.53 -0.64
N ARG A 59 -16.21 -8.97 -0.74
CA ARG A 59 -16.51 -7.76 -1.50
C ARG A 59 -15.69 -6.55 -1.05
N LEU A 60 -15.51 -6.37 0.27
CA LEU A 60 -14.67 -5.29 0.79
C LEU A 60 -13.21 -5.41 0.33
N THR A 61 -12.68 -6.62 0.15
CA THR A 61 -11.33 -6.84 -0.40
C THR A 61 -11.24 -6.39 -1.85
N GLN A 62 -12.27 -6.69 -2.65
CA GLN A 62 -12.37 -6.25 -4.05
C GLN A 62 -12.42 -4.70 -4.13
N LEU A 63 -13.25 -4.06 -3.30
CA LEU A 63 -13.38 -2.61 -3.23
C LEU A 63 -12.09 -1.95 -2.77
N ALA A 64 -11.40 -2.53 -1.77
CA ALA A 64 -10.10 -2.05 -1.31
C ALA A 64 -9.03 -2.11 -2.41
N MET A 65 -9.01 -3.20 -3.20
CA MET A 65 -8.12 -3.34 -4.34
C MET A 65 -8.42 -2.26 -5.40
N ARG A 66 -9.70 -2.04 -5.69
CA ARG A 66 -10.15 -1.03 -6.65
C ARG A 66 -9.80 0.39 -6.20
N PHE A 67 -10.02 0.69 -4.92
CA PHE A 67 -9.63 1.95 -4.30
C PHE A 67 -8.11 2.18 -4.42
N MET A 68 -7.31 1.16 -4.13
CA MET A 68 -5.85 1.21 -4.21
C MET A 68 -5.37 1.50 -5.65
N LEU A 69 -6.01 0.91 -6.66
CA LEU A 69 -5.69 1.18 -8.07
C LEU A 69 -6.03 2.60 -8.52
N LEU A 70 -7.03 3.22 -7.90
CA LEU A 70 -7.45 4.58 -8.24
C LEU A 70 -6.65 5.66 -7.51
N THR A 71 -6.04 5.32 -6.37
CA THR A 71 -5.33 6.28 -5.51
C THR A 71 -3.84 6.05 -5.43
N PHE A 72 -3.37 4.86 -5.76
CA PHE A 72 -1.96 4.42 -5.70
C PHE A 72 -1.28 4.61 -4.33
N VAL A 73 -2.05 4.71 -3.26
CA VAL A 73 -1.56 4.78 -1.89
C VAL A 73 -0.88 3.48 -1.47
N ARG A 74 -0.07 3.52 -0.42
CA ARG A 74 0.54 2.30 0.11
C ARG A 74 -0.48 1.43 0.82
N THR A 75 -0.26 0.11 0.81
CA THR A 75 -1.13 -0.86 1.50
C THR A 75 -1.33 -0.49 2.98
N THR A 76 -0.29 -0.01 3.64
CA THR A 76 -0.38 0.41 5.04
C THR A 76 -1.27 1.63 5.22
N GLU A 77 -1.18 2.61 4.32
CA GLU A 77 -2.02 3.81 4.31
C GLU A 77 -3.49 3.44 4.13
N LEU A 78 -3.80 2.63 3.11
CA LEU A 78 -5.14 2.14 2.82
C LEU A 78 -5.75 1.38 4.02
N ARG A 79 -5.02 0.42 4.58
CA ARG A 79 -5.53 -0.43 5.66
C ARG A 79 -5.92 0.32 6.92
N HIS A 80 -5.20 1.40 7.23
CA HIS A 80 -5.43 2.23 8.41
C HIS A 80 -6.23 3.50 8.09
N ALA A 81 -6.86 3.59 6.91
CA ALA A 81 -7.71 4.70 6.54
C ALA A 81 -8.92 4.78 7.48
N GLU A 82 -9.15 5.95 8.07
CA GLU A 82 -10.29 6.24 8.93
C GLU A 82 -11.26 7.19 8.22
N TRP A 83 -12.56 6.98 8.39
CA TRP A 83 -13.57 7.82 7.74
C TRP A 83 -13.42 9.31 8.05
N LYS A 84 -12.99 9.68 9.24
CA LYS A 84 -12.76 11.09 9.64
C LYS A 84 -11.69 11.81 8.82
N GLU A 85 -10.85 11.08 8.08
CA GLU A 85 -9.77 11.63 7.26
C GLU A 85 -10.26 12.05 5.87
N PHE A 86 -11.49 11.67 5.52
CA PHE A 86 -12.08 11.92 4.21
C PHE A 86 -12.96 13.16 4.24
N ARG A 87 -12.62 14.14 3.44
CA ARG A 87 -13.48 15.31 3.15
C ARG A 87 -14.11 15.07 1.79
N LEU A 88 -15.33 14.54 1.81
CA LEU A 88 -16.02 14.09 0.59
C LEU A 88 -16.96 15.16 0.02
N GLU A 89 -17.25 16.19 0.79
CA GLU A 89 -18.15 17.28 0.38
C GLU A 89 -17.41 18.36 -0.42
N GLY A 90 -18.15 19.03 -1.33
CA GLY A 90 -17.63 20.14 -2.09
C GLY A 90 -17.02 19.75 -3.45
N LYS A 91 -16.33 20.71 -4.08
CA LYS A 91 -15.82 20.55 -5.46
C LYS A 91 -14.56 19.71 -5.57
N ASN A 92 -13.80 19.60 -4.49
CA ASN A 92 -12.48 18.93 -4.46
C ASN A 92 -12.44 17.92 -3.31
N PRO A 93 -13.10 16.76 -3.45
CA PRO A 93 -13.03 15.72 -2.44
C PRO A 93 -11.59 15.23 -2.26
N ILE A 94 -11.20 15.00 -1.01
CA ILE A 94 -9.82 14.70 -0.65
C ILE A 94 -9.76 13.75 0.54
N TRP A 95 -8.78 12.86 0.54
CA TRP A 95 -8.37 12.08 1.69
C TRP A 95 -7.08 12.67 2.27
N ILE A 96 -7.07 12.99 3.55
CA ILE A 96 -5.94 13.60 4.26
C ILE A 96 -5.34 12.55 5.20
N ILE A 97 -4.18 12.01 4.82
CA ILE A 97 -3.45 11.03 5.63
C ILE A 97 -2.58 11.79 6.63
N PRO A 98 -2.76 11.57 7.95
CA PRO A 98 -2.05 12.33 8.97
C PRO A 98 -0.55 11.99 9.01
N PRO A 99 0.30 12.93 9.46
CA PRO A 99 1.77 12.80 9.46
C PRO A 99 2.28 11.59 10.23
N GLU A 100 1.57 11.17 11.28
CA GLU A 100 1.95 10.06 12.16
C GLU A 100 2.02 8.73 11.41
N ARG A 101 1.23 8.59 10.35
CA ARG A 101 1.19 7.40 9.49
C ARG A 101 2.12 7.48 8.28
N MET A 102 2.69 8.64 8.03
CA MET A 102 3.57 8.86 6.88
C MET A 102 5.04 8.65 7.23
N LYS A 103 5.77 7.92 6.34
CA LYS A 103 7.20 7.66 6.51
C LYS A 103 8.03 8.95 6.69
N MET A 104 7.65 10.01 6.00
CA MET A 104 8.32 11.32 6.05
C MET A 104 7.74 12.27 7.09
N ARG A 105 6.79 11.80 7.92
CA ARG A 105 6.11 12.60 8.95
C ARG A 105 5.56 13.93 8.42
N ARG A 106 5.04 13.91 7.21
CA ARG A 106 4.32 15.03 6.58
C ARG A 106 2.95 14.54 6.16
N GLU A 107 1.94 15.39 6.32
CA GLU A 107 0.60 15.13 5.82
C GLU A 107 0.64 14.81 4.32
N HIS A 108 -0.14 13.82 3.90
CA HIS A 108 -0.29 13.48 2.49
C HIS A 108 -1.75 13.65 2.07
N GLN A 109 -1.95 14.48 1.07
CA GLN A 109 -3.27 14.79 0.53
C GLN A 109 -3.48 14.01 -0.76
N VAL A 110 -4.50 13.15 -0.78
CA VAL A 110 -4.87 12.31 -1.92
C VAL A 110 -6.16 12.84 -2.52
N PRO A 111 -6.12 13.51 -3.68
CA PRO A 111 -7.33 13.92 -4.39
C PRO A 111 -8.17 12.69 -4.79
N LEU A 112 -9.48 12.78 -4.64
CA LEU A 112 -10.38 11.67 -4.92
C LEU A 112 -11.15 11.92 -6.22
N ALA A 113 -10.90 11.08 -7.22
CA ALA A 113 -11.63 11.10 -8.48
C ALA A 113 -13.07 10.60 -8.26
N ARG A 114 -13.99 10.91 -9.19
CA ARG A 114 -15.37 10.44 -9.14
C ARG A 114 -15.48 8.94 -8.95
N GLN A 115 -14.68 8.17 -9.66
CA GLN A 115 -14.67 6.71 -9.55
C GLN A 115 -14.26 6.23 -8.14
N THR A 116 -13.38 6.99 -7.47
CA THR A 116 -12.97 6.69 -6.09
C THR A 116 -14.12 6.92 -5.12
N LEU A 117 -14.92 7.96 -5.33
CA LEU A 117 -16.13 8.23 -4.54
C LEU A 117 -17.17 7.13 -4.71
N GLU A 118 -17.40 6.67 -5.95
CA GLU A 118 -18.31 5.54 -6.24
C GLU A 118 -17.87 4.26 -5.52
N VAL A 119 -16.56 4.03 -5.38
CA VAL A 119 -16.01 2.92 -4.59
C VAL A 119 -16.27 3.12 -3.11
N LEU A 120 -16.04 4.33 -2.58
CA LEU A 120 -16.28 4.65 -1.16
C LEU A 120 -17.74 4.52 -0.77
N ASP A 121 -18.67 4.91 -1.63
CA ASP A 121 -20.12 4.74 -1.40
C ASP A 121 -20.48 3.26 -1.23
N ARG A 122 -19.90 2.37 -2.03
CA ARG A 122 -20.07 0.92 -1.87
C ARG A 122 -19.35 0.37 -0.62
N VAL A 123 -18.21 0.96 -0.25
CA VAL A 123 -17.49 0.57 0.99
C VAL A 123 -18.33 0.88 2.21
N ARG A 124 -19.14 1.96 2.21
CA ARG A 124 -20.05 2.31 3.30
C ARG A 124 -21.07 1.22 3.62
N GLU A 125 -21.47 0.39 2.67
CA GLU A 125 -22.36 -0.75 2.91
C GLU A 125 -21.74 -1.77 3.92
N PHE A 126 -20.40 -1.74 4.11
CA PHE A 126 -19.67 -2.68 4.96
C PHE A 126 -19.07 -2.05 6.21
N SER A 127 -18.87 -0.73 6.22
CA SER A 127 -18.09 -0.07 7.27
C SER A 127 -18.53 1.36 7.60
N ALA A 128 -19.75 1.75 7.27
CA ALA A 128 -20.26 3.12 7.55
C ALA A 128 -20.26 3.44 9.05
N GLU A 129 -20.55 2.45 9.89
CA GLU A 129 -20.62 2.54 11.36
C GLU A 129 -19.24 2.34 12.03
N GLU A 130 -18.22 2.00 11.25
CA GLU A 130 -16.88 1.68 11.76
C GLU A 130 -15.97 2.91 11.75
N ILE A 131 -14.90 2.88 12.52
CA ILE A 131 -13.87 3.90 12.49
C ILE A 131 -13.04 3.76 11.19
N LEU A 132 -12.70 2.52 10.85
CA LEU A 132 -11.86 2.18 9.69
C LEU A 132 -12.71 2.05 8.42
N VAL A 133 -12.19 2.58 7.32
CA VAL A 133 -12.79 2.42 5.99
C VAL A 133 -12.69 0.97 5.51
N PHE A 134 -11.55 0.32 5.79
CA PHE A 134 -11.27 -1.08 5.42
C PHE A 134 -10.96 -1.93 6.65
N PRO A 135 -11.97 -2.24 7.47
CA PRO A 135 -11.80 -3.04 8.68
C PRO A 135 -11.47 -4.51 8.38
N GLY A 136 -10.99 -5.21 9.38
CA GLY A 136 -10.78 -6.65 9.34
C GLY A 136 -12.09 -7.42 9.41
N GLN A 137 -12.24 -8.47 8.61
CA GLN A 137 -13.47 -9.26 8.54
C GLN A 137 -13.87 -9.92 9.87
N GLN A 138 -12.90 -10.34 10.67
CA GLN A 138 -13.15 -11.01 11.96
C GLN A 138 -13.24 -10.03 13.14
N ASN A 139 -12.65 -8.85 13.00
CA ASN A 139 -12.64 -7.84 14.03
C ASN A 139 -12.62 -6.46 13.38
N PRO A 140 -13.74 -5.74 13.38
CA PRO A 140 -13.86 -4.43 12.73
C PRO A 140 -13.04 -3.34 13.43
N ASN A 141 -12.65 -3.53 14.68
CA ASN A 141 -11.74 -2.62 15.39
C ASN A 141 -10.27 -2.76 14.96
N ARG A 142 -9.97 -3.71 14.08
CA ARG A 142 -8.62 -3.89 13.52
C ARG A 142 -8.63 -3.64 12.01
N PRO A 143 -7.53 -3.11 11.46
CA PRO A 143 -7.43 -2.93 10.02
C PRO A 143 -7.42 -4.28 9.31
N MET A 144 -7.85 -4.30 8.05
CA MET A 144 -7.68 -5.42 7.14
C MET A 144 -6.24 -5.97 7.23
N SER A 145 -6.07 -7.29 7.21
CA SER A 145 -4.74 -7.91 7.26
C SER A 145 -3.84 -7.43 6.12
N GLU A 146 -2.55 -7.26 6.40
CA GLU A 146 -1.56 -6.84 5.39
C GLU A 146 -1.45 -7.78 4.19
N ASN A 147 -1.78 -9.05 4.39
CA ASN A 147 -1.75 -10.07 3.35
C ASN A 147 -3.06 -10.22 2.59
N THR A 148 -4.15 -9.58 3.01
CA THR A 148 -5.47 -9.75 2.39
C THR A 148 -5.45 -9.43 0.89
N LEU A 149 -4.90 -8.27 0.53
CA LEU A 149 -4.82 -7.86 -0.87
C LEU A 149 -3.82 -8.71 -1.66
N LEU A 150 -2.73 -9.12 -1.05
CA LEU A 150 -1.74 -10.00 -1.68
C LEU A 150 -2.33 -11.37 -1.98
N TYR A 151 -3.06 -11.97 -1.03
CA TYR A 151 -3.73 -13.24 -1.26
C TYR A 151 -4.88 -13.13 -2.28
N ALA A 152 -5.55 -11.98 -2.36
CA ALA A 152 -6.51 -11.73 -3.43
C ALA A 152 -5.84 -11.76 -4.81
N LEU A 153 -4.67 -11.12 -4.96
CA LEU A 153 -3.86 -11.21 -6.19
C LEU A 153 -3.50 -12.65 -6.53
N TYR A 154 -3.10 -13.45 -5.54
CA TYR A 154 -2.76 -14.86 -5.76
C TYR A 154 -3.95 -15.67 -6.25
N ARG A 155 -5.13 -15.49 -5.65
CA ARG A 155 -6.37 -16.16 -6.09
C ARG A 155 -6.78 -15.76 -7.51
N MET A 156 -6.52 -14.54 -7.92
CA MET A 156 -6.75 -14.08 -9.29
C MET A 156 -5.70 -14.56 -10.30
N GLY A 157 -4.69 -15.36 -9.87
CA GLY A 157 -3.64 -15.89 -10.74
C GLY A 157 -2.43 -14.97 -10.95
N TYR A 158 -2.25 -13.95 -10.09
CA TYR A 158 -1.13 -13.01 -10.18
C TYR A 158 0.01 -13.29 -9.20
N HIS A 159 0.10 -14.52 -8.67
CA HIS A 159 1.24 -14.92 -7.86
C HIS A 159 2.56 -14.67 -8.62
N SER A 160 3.53 -14.01 -8.00
CA SER A 160 4.82 -13.63 -8.58
C SER A 160 4.77 -12.67 -9.79
N ARG A 161 3.57 -12.30 -10.28
CA ARG A 161 3.39 -11.39 -11.42
C ARG A 161 3.01 -9.97 -10.98
N ALA A 162 2.35 -9.83 -9.85
CA ALA A 162 1.97 -8.54 -9.30
C ALA A 162 2.07 -8.54 -7.76
N THR A 163 2.34 -7.38 -7.21
CA THR A 163 2.23 -7.09 -5.78
C THR A 163 1.44 -5.80 -5.60
N THR A 164 0.88 -5.60 -4.42
CA THR A 164 0.19 -4.34 -4.09
C THR A 164 1.11 -3.12 -4.21
N HIS A 165 2.40 -3.30 -3.92
CA HIS A 165 3.41 -2.24 -4.13
C HIS A 165 3.73 -2.04 -5.62
N GLY A 166 3.65 -3.10 -6.42
CA GLY A 166 3.86 -3.05 -7.87
C GLY A 166 2.86 -2.15 -8.59
N PHE A 167 1.65 -1.96 -8.07
CA PHE A 167 0.67 -1.02 -8.65
C PHE A 167 1.17 0.41 -8.72
N ARG A 168 1.95 0.85 -7.73
CA ARG A 168 2.58 2.18 -7.78
C ARG A 168 3.60 2.28 -8.91
N SER A 169 4.36 1.21 -9.14
CA SER A 169 5.31 1.14 -10.26
C SER A 169 4.57 1.16 -11.60
N THR A 170 3.49 0.39 -11.75
CA THR A 170 2.64 0.40 -12.94
C THR A 170 2.08 1.80 -13.20
N ALA A 171 1.54 2.46 -12.17
CA ALA A 171 1.01 3.82 -12.28
C ALA A 171 2.09 4.82 -12.69
N SER A 172 3.23 4.78 -12.02
CA SER A 172 4.36 5.67 -12.33
C SER A 172 4.81 5.50 -13.79
N THR A 173 4.90 4.27 -14.28
CA THR A 173 5.25 4.00 -15.68
C THR A 173 4.22 4.62 -16.63
N ILE A 174 2.94 4.31 -16.45
CA ILE A 174 1.86 4.81 -17.33
C ILE A 174 1.80 6.34 -17.32
N LEU A 175 1.88 6.95 -16.15
CA LEU A 175 1.78 8.41 -16.03
C LEU A 175 2.97 9.11 -16.65
N ASN A 176 4.20 8.61 -16.45
CA ASN A 176 5.40 9.17 -17.07
C ASN A 176 5.40 8.97 -18.59
N GLU A 177 5.04 7.79 -19.09
CA GLU A 177 4.97 7.51 -20.53
C GLU A 177 3.87 8.30 -21.22
N SER A 178 2.79 8.66 -20.52
CA SER A 178 1.73 9.50 -21.09
C SER A 178 2.20 10.90 -21.46
N GLY A 179 3.27 11.40 -20.85
CA GLY A 179 3.79 12.75 -21.07
C GLY A 179 2.83 13.89 -20.64
N ARG A 180 1.71 13.56 -19.98
CA ARG A 180 0.65 14.54 -19.64
C ARG A 180 0.92 15.27 -18.33
N TRP A 181 1.77 14.73 -17.46
CA TRP A 181 2.00 15.21 -16.10
C TRP A 181 3.48 15.43 -15.84
N HIS A 182 3.79 16.46 -15.08
CA HIS A 182 5.18 16.70 -14.68
C HIS A 182 5.65 15.56 -13.74
N PRO A 183 6.88 15.03 -13.91
CA PRO A 183 7.41 13.95 -13.09
C PRO A 183 7.30 14.20 -11.58
N ASP A 184 7.58 15.44 -11.11
CA ASP A 184 7.46 15.80 -9.69
C ASP A 184 6.03 15.66 -9.16
N ALA A 185 5.01 15.88 -10.01
CA ALA A 185 3.61 15.68 -9.62
C ALA A 185 3.29 14.18 -9.45
N ILE A 186 3.87 13.34 -10.32
CA ILE A 186 3.72 11.87 -10.23
C ILE A 186 4.41 11.33 -8.98
N GLU A 187 5.60 11.84 -8.64
CA GLU A 187 6.33 11.40 -7.44
C GLU A 187 5.68 11.83 -6.12
N ARG A 188 4.91 12.91 -6.13
CA ARG A 188 4.18 13.38 -4.94
C ARG A 188 2.97 12.52 -4.59
N GLN A 189 2.40 11.82 -5.56
CA GLN A 189 1.31 10.88 -5.35
C GLN A 189 1.82 9.55 -4.74
#